data_feb7ab4bc24b3bbdc9840124128ad4a4
#
_entry.id   feb7ab4bc24b3bbdc9840124128ad4a4
#
_cell.length_a   1.000
_cell.length_b   1.000
_cell.length_c   1.000
_cell.angle_alpha   90.00
_cell.angle_beta   90.00
_cell.angle_gamma   90.00
#
_symmetry.space_group_name_H-M   'P 1'
#
loop_
_entity.id
_entity.type
_entity.pdbx_description
1 polymer ?
#
loop_
_entity_poly.entity_id
_entity_poly.type
_entity_poly.pdbx_seq_one_letter_code
_entity_poly.pdbx_strand_id
1 'polypeptide(L)'
;MSNDGDRKLEAVLARAQAAVADLAKNYGKNTLVDLDNCAGLLKAARENPAAAQASIKELYGIAHNIKGQGSSFGYPLVTRIGHSLCTLTRGEREFKEADFGIAQAHLDALRLILIKDIKGEGGEAGAKLAQRLEDMVGKANNG
;
A
#
# COMPACT_ATOMS: atom_id res chain seq x y z
N MET A 1 -20.04 13.34 43.62
CA MET A 1 -20.18 13.48 42.17
C MET A 1 -18.82 13.62 41.52
N SER A 2 -18.45 12.68 40.74
CA SER A 2 -17.07 12.60 40.28
C SER A 2 -16.92 13.13 38.87
N ASN A 3 -17.16 14.40 38.69
CA ASN A 3 -16.89 15.06 37.42
C ASN A 3 -15.41 15.15 37.10
N ASP A 4 -14.53 15.09 38.14
CA ASP A 4 -13.08 15.12 37.92
C ASP A 4 -12.57 13.84 37.28
N GLY A 5 -13.10 12.68 37.70
CA GLY A 5 -12.77 11.39 37.09
C GLY A 5 -13.18 11.33 35.62
N ASP A 6 -14.40 11.78 35.33
CA ASP A 6 -14.93 11.80 33.97
C ASP A 6 -14.14 12.75 33.08
N ARG A 7 -13.77 13.92 33.57
CA ARG A 7 -12.95 14.89 32.83
C ARG A 7 -11.57 14.33 32.52
N LYS A 8 -10.97 13.61 33.47
CA LYS A 8 -9.67 12.98 33.26
C LYS A 8 -9.73 11.89 32.20
N LEU A 9 -10.79 11.09 32.22
CA LEU A 9 -11.01 10.07 31.19
C LEU A 9 -11.23 10.69 29.83
N GLU A 10 -12.03 11.75 29.74
CA GLU A 10 -12.26 12.46 28.48
C GLU A 10 -10.97 13.07 27.93
N ALA A 11 -10.13 13.64 28.82
CA ALA A 11 -8.84 14.20 28.40
C ALA A 11 -7.89 13.12 27.88
N VAL A 12 -7.87 11.93 28.52
CA VAL A 12 -7.07 10.82 28.05
C VAL A 12 -7.57 10.33 26.69
N LEU A 13 -8.89 10.21 26.55
CA LEU A 13 -9.50 9.80 25.28
C LEU A 13 -9.17 10.77 24.15
N ALA A 14 -9.28 12.08 24.42
CA ALA A 14 -8.96 13.11 23.44
C ALA A 14 -7.50 13.03 23.00
N ARG A 15 -6.57 12.82 23.95
CA ARG A 15 -5.14 12.67 23.62
C ARG A 15 -4.89 11.40 22.81
N ALA A 16 -5.55 10.30 23.15
CA ALA A 16 -5.42 9.05 22.40
C ALA A 16 -5.94 9.21 20.98
N GLN A 17 -7.08 9.87 20.80
CA GLN A 17 -7.65 10.13 19.47
C GLN A 17 -6.74 11.03 18.64
N ALA A 18 -6.15 12.07 19.26
CA ALA A 18 -5.21 12.95 18.58
C ALA A 18 -3.94 12.20 18.15
N ALA A 19 -3.43 11.31 19.00
CA ALA A 19 -2.25 10.50 18.69
C ALA A 19 -2.53 9.56 17.52
N VAL A 20 -3.71 8.92 17.50
CA VAL A 20 -4.12 8.03 16.40
C VAL A 20 -4.25 8.82 15.10
N ALA A 21 -4.84 10.03 15.16
CA ALA A 21 -4.98 10.89 13.99
C ALA A 21 -3.62 11.29 13.42
N ASP A 22 -2.65 11.61 14.29
CA ASP A 22 -1.28 11.93 13.88
C ASP A 22 -0.58 10.74 13.25
N LEU A 23 -0.76 9.53 13.81
CA LEU A 23 -0.21 8.31 13.24
C LEU A 23 -0.79 8.06 11.84
N ALA A 24 -2.08 8.25 11.66
CA ALA A 24 -2.73 8.06 10.36
C ALA A 24 -2.19 9.05 9.32
N LYS A 25 -2.00 10.31 9.72
CA LYS A 25 -1.43 11.35 8.85
C LYS A 25 0.00 11.00 8.45
N ASN A 26 0.81 10.57 9.41
CA ASN A 26 2.19 10.16 9.17
C ASN A 26 2.26 8.90 8.32
N TYR A 27 1.31 7.97 8.49
CA TYR A 27 1.21 6.78 7.65
C TYR A 27 1.12 7.15 6.17
N GLY A 28 0.24 8.08 5.82
CA GLY A 28 0.08 8.54 4.43
C GLY A 28 1.37 9.10 3.85
N LYS A 29 2.05 9.98 4.60
CA LYS A 29 3.32 10.57 4.17
C LYS A 29 4.42 9.54 4.02
N ASN A 30 4.56 8.65 5.01
CA ASN A 30 5.58 7.62 4.99
C ASN A 30 5.34 6.62 3.87
N THR A 31 4.08 6.28 3.62
CA THR A 31 3.72 5.35 2.55
C THR A 31 3.99 5.95 1.18
N LEU A 32 3.77 7.26 0.98
CA LEU A 32 4.13 7.93 -0.27
C LEU A 32 5.63 7.87 -0.53
N VAL A 33 6.46 8.02 0.51
CA VAL A 33 7.91 7.83 0.39
C VAL A 33 8.24 6.39 0.01
N ASP A 34 7.59 5.42 0.64
CA ASP A 34 7.77 4.01 0.31
C ASP A 34 7.39 3.70 -1.14
N LEU A 35 6.33 4.33 -1.65
CA LEU A 35 5.93 4.17 -3.05
C LEU A 35 6.95 4.77 -4.01
N ASP A 36 7.56 5.90 -3.64
CA ASP A 36 8.66 6.47 -4.44
C ASP A 36 9.85 5.52 -4.48
N ASN A 37 10.19 4.91 -3.35
CA ASN A 37 11.26 3.91 -3.29
C ASN A 37 10.92 2.69 -4.16
N CYS A 38 9.67 2.22 -4.12
CA CYS A 38 9.21 1.13 -4.98
C CYS A 38 9.36 1.48 -6.46
N ALA A 39 8.98 2.70 -6.85
CA ALA A 39 9.12 3.16 -8.24
C ALA A 39 10.58 3.16 -8.68
N GLY A 40 11.49 3.59 -7.79
CA GLY A 40 12.93 3.56 -8.05
C GLY A 40 13.46 2.14 -8.23
N LEU A 41 13.01 1.21 -7.38
CA LEU A 41 13.40 -0.21 -7.48
C LEU A 41 12.88 -0.84 -8.77
N LEU A 42 11.66 -0.51 -9.16
CA LEU A 42 11.06 -1.00 -10.39
C LEU A 42 11.84 -0.52 -11.61
N LYS A 43 12.21 0.75 -11.61
CA LYS A 43 13.04 1.33 -12.67
C LYS A 43 14.42 0.67 -12.72
N ALA A 44 15.07 0.48 -11.57
CA ALA A 44 16.37 -0.17 -11.49
C ALA A 44 16.32 -1.61 -12.02
N ALA A 45 15.26 -2.35 -11.67
CA ALA A 45 15.07 -3.72 -12.15
C ALA A 45 14.92 -3.77 -13.67
N ARG A 46 14.20 -2.81 -14.24
CA ARG A 46 13.98 -2.73 -15.69
C ARG A 46 15.24 -2.37 -16.44
N GLU A 47 16.04 -1.46 -15.90
CA GLU A 47 17.28 -0.97 -16.54
C GLU A 47 18.44 -1.93 -16.38
N ASN A 48 18.43 -2.75 -15.32
CA ASN A 48 19.54 -3.67 -15.04
C ASN A 48 19.02 -5.07 -14.75
N PRO A 49 18.79 -5.89 -15.79
CA PRO A 49 18.26 -7.24 -15.61
C PRO A 49 19.10 -8.13 -14.67
N ALA A 50 20.39 -7.91 -14.58
CA ALA A 50 21.25 -8.70 -13.67
C ALA A 50 20.91 -8.47 -12.19
N ALA A 51 20.41 -7.29 -11.84
CA ALA A 51 20.02 -6.96 -10.47
C ALA A 51 18.51 -6.99 -10.26
N ALA A 52 17.73 -7.41 -11.26
CA ALA A 52 16.28 -7.31 -11.23
C ALA A 52 15.67 -8.10 -10.07
N GLN A 53 16.10 -9.33 -9.84
CA GLN A 53 15.55 -10.16 -8.77
C GLN A 53 15.78 -9.55 -7.39
N ALA A 54 16.96 -8.99 -7.14
CA ALA A 54 17.26 -8.32 -5.87
C ALA A 54 16.37 -7.09 -5.67
N SER A 55 16.19 -6.27 -6.73
CA SER A 55 15.34 -5.08 -6.68
C SER A 55 13.87 -5.44 -6.45
N ILE A 56 13.36 -6.45 -7.12
CA ILE A 56 11.96 -6.90 -6.98
C ILE A 56 11.74 -7.50 -5.58
N LYS A 57 12.70 -8.22 -5.04
CA LYS A 57 12.62 -8.76 -3.68
C LYS A 57 12.53 -7.64 -2.64
N GLU A 58 13.30 -6.58 -2.82
CA GLU A 58 13.25 -5.41 -1.95
C GLU A 58 11.90 -4.69 -2.08
N LEU A 59 11.40 -4.54 -3.30
CA LEU A 59 10.07 -3.99 -3.55
C LEU A 59 8.99 -4.82 -2.86
N TYR A 60 9.07 -6.14 -2.93
CA TYR A 60 8.14 -7.03 -2.24
C TYR A 60 8.11 -6.74 -0.73
N GLY A 61 9.26 -6.57 -0.11
CA GLY A 61 9.35 -6.27 1.32
C GLY A 61 8.63 -4.97 1.69
N ILE A 62 8.81 -3.94 0.89
CA ILE A 62 8.13 -2.65 1.09
C ILE A 62 6.62 -2.81 0.89
N ALA A 63 6.20 -3.48 -0.18
CA ALA A 63 4.79 -3.73 -0.47
C ALA A 63 4.11 -4.53 0.64
N HIS A 64 4.82 -5.50 1.21
CA HIS A 64 4.32 -6.30 2.33
C HIS A 64 4.01 -5.42 3.55
N ASN A 65 4.89 -4.48 3.86
CA ASN A 65 4.68 -3.54 4.97
C ASN A 65 3.50 -2.60 4.68
N ILE A 66 3.39 -2.09 3.47
CA ILE A 66 2.25 -1.25 3.06
C ILE A 66 0.93 -2.02 3.23
N LYS A 67 0.88 -3.25 2.74
CA LYS A 67 -0.28 -4.14 2.88
C LYS A 67 -0.66 -4.34 4.35
N GLY A 68 0.33 -4.63 5.18
CA GLY A 68 0.12 -4.96 6.58
C GLY A 68 -0.45 -3.82 7.41
N GLN A 69 -0.26 -2.56 7.01
CA GLN A 69 -0.64 -1.40 7.79
C GLN A 69 -1.89 -0.68 7.27
N GLY A 70 -2.27 -0.90 6.02
CA GLY A 70 -3.33 -0.13 5.36
C GLY A 70 -4.66 -0.13 6.11
N SER A 71 -5.16 -1.30 6.45
CA SER A 71 -6.45 -1.45 7.14
C SER A 71 -6.44 -0.81 8.52
N SER A 72 -5.31 -0.86 9.24
CA SER A 72 -5.17 -0.28 10.57
C SER A 72 -5.36 1.23 10.56
N PHE A 73 -5.07 1.89 9.45
CA PHE A 73 -5.17 3.34 9.32
C PHE A 73 -6.38 3.79 8.49
N GLY A 74 -7.32 2.88 8.23
CA GLY A 74 -8.56 3.21 7.53
C GLY A 74 -8.50 3.11 6.01
N TYR A 75 -7.50 2.41 5.49
CA TYR A 75 -7.33 2.21 4.04
C TYR A 75 -7.35 0.72 3.68
N PRO A 76 -8.48 0.02 3.85
CA PRO A 76 -8.55 -1.39 3.44
C PRO A 76 -8.31 -1.58 1.95
N LEU A 77 -8.58 -0.57 1.12
CA LEU A 77 -8.28 -0.62 -0.31
C LEU A 77 -6.76 -0.68 -0.54
N VAL A 78 -5.97 0.05 0.26
CA VAL A 78 -4.50 -0.04 0.22
C VAL A 78 -4.03 -1.44 0.57
N THR A 79 -4.62 -2.05 1.59
CA THR A 79 -4.31 -3.43 1.97
C THR A 79 -4.62 -4.39 0.83
N ARG A 80 -5.77 -4.24 0.18
CA ARG A 80 -6.18 -5.11 -0.93
C ARG A 80 -5.24 -4.98 -2.14
N ILE A 81 -4.96 -3.76 -2.56
CA ILE A 81 -4.08 -3.51 -3.70
C ILE A 81 -2.64 -3.87 -3.36
N GLY A 82 -2.20 -3.59 -2.13
CA GLY A 82 -0.89 -4.00 -1.64
C GLY A 82 -0.72 -5.51 -1.65
N HIS A 83 -1.75 -6.26 -1.28
CA HIS A 83 -1.74 -7.72 -1.36
C HIS A 83 -1.58 -8.20 -2.81
N SER A 84 -2.28 -7.59 -3.73
CA SER A 84 -2.17 -7.91 -5.17
C SER A 84 -0.75 -7.66 -5.68
N LEU A 85 -0.13 -6.54 -5.29
CA LEU A 85 1.26 -6.23 -5.64
C LEU A 85 2.22 -7.26 -5.04
N CYS A 86 1.99 -7.68 -3.79
CA CYS A 86 2.79 -8.74 -3.16
C CYS A 86 2.68 -10.06 -3.94
N THR A 87 1.49 -10.41 -4.41
CA THR A 87 1.28 -11.62 -5.20
C THR A 87 2.07 -11.57 -6.51
N LEU A 88 2.13 -10.40 -7.14
CA LEU A 88 2.89 -10.21 -8.38
C LEU A 88 4.40 -10.33 -8.15
N THR A 89 4.90 -9.80 -7.04
CA THR A 89 6.34 -9.66 -6.78
C THR A 89 6.93 -10.77 -5.94
N ARG A 90 6.09 -11.69 -5.45
CA ARG A 90 6.52 -12.80 -4.59
C ARG A 90 7.36 -13.80 -5.37
N GLY A 91 8.39 -14.32 -4.70
CA GLY A 91 9.20 -15.41 -5.24
C GLY A 91 10.31 -14.92 -6.17
N GLU A 92 10.87 -15.87 -6.91
CA GLU A 92 12.04 -15.62 -7.74
C GLU A 92 11.75 -15.71 -9.24
N ARG A 93 10.48 -15.64 -9.64
CA ARG A 93 10.16 -15.69 -11.05
C ARG A 93 10.68 -14.44 -11.77
N GLU A 94 11.09 -14.64 -12.99
CA GLU A 94 11.56 -13.55 -13.83
C GLU A 94 10.43 -12.58 -14.16
N PHE A 95 10.69 -11.28 -14.01
CA PHE A 95 9.76 -10.24 -14.44
C PHE A 95 9.87 -10.04 -15.96
N LYS A 96 8.74 -10.15 -16.61
CA LYS A 96 8.60 -9.85 -18.03
C LYS A 96 8.19 -8.40 -18.22
N GLU A 97 8.26 -7.90 -19.44
CA GLU A 97 7.92 -6.50 -19.74
C GLU A 97 6.50 -6.13 -19.24
N ALA A 98 5.53 -7.01 -19.42
CA ALA A 98 4.17 -6.77 -18.94
C ALA A 98 4.10 -6.65 -17.41
N ASP A 99 4.92 -7.38 -16.68
CA ASP A 99 4.93 -7.36 -15.21
C ASP A 99 5.32 -5.99 -14.68
N PHE A 100 6.26 -5.30 -15.33
CA PHE A 100 6.64 -3.95 -14.94
C PHE A 100 5.48 -2.97 -15.07
N GLY A 101 4.71 -3.07 -16.14
CA GLY A 101 3.52 -2.23 -16.33
C GLY A 101 2.45 -2.51 -15.29
N ILE A 102 2.23 -3.78 -14.95
CA ILE A 102 1.26 -4.18 -13.94
C ILE A 102 1.68 -3.66 -12.56
N ALA A 103 2.96 -3.81 -12.21
CA ALA A 103 3.49 -3.29 -10.96
C ALA A 103 3.33 -1.77 -10.88
N GLN A 104 3.65 -1.06 -11.96
CA GLN A 104 3.51 0.40 -12.02
C GLN A 104 2.05 0.81 -11.81
N ALA A 105 1.10 0.10 -12.41
CA ALA A 105 -0.32 0.38 -12.23
C ALA A 105 -0.74 0.25 -10.76
N HIS A 106 -0.19 -0.73 -10.03
CA HIS A 106 -0.44 -0.88 -8.59
C HIS A 106 0.12 0.32 -7.81
N LEU A 107 1.34 0.75 -8.11
CA LEU A 107 1.96 1.89 -7.43
C LEU A 107 1.16 3.17 -7.69
N ASP A 108 0.72 3.38 -8.92
CA ASP A 108 -0.08 4.55 -9.29
C ASP A 108 -1.42 4.56 -8.55
N ALA A 109 -2.08 3.40 -8.45
CA ALA A 109 -3.34 3.26 -7.74
C ALA A 109 -3.17 3.55 -6.24
N LEU A 110 -2.15 2.98 -5.61
CA LEU A 110 -1.86 3.21 -4.20
C LEU A 110 -1.57 4.70 -3.93
N ARG A 111 -0.80 5.33 -4.79
CA ARG A 111 -0.48 6.75 -4.69
C ARG A 111 -1.76 7.60 -4.77
N LEU A 112 -2.62 7.31 -5.72
CA LEU A 112 -3.87 8.04 -5.91
C LEU A 112 -4.76 7.94 -4.67
N ILE A 113 -4.90 6.74 -4.11
CA ILE A 113 -5.71 6.51 -2.91
C ILE A 113 -5.21 7.35 -1.73
N LEU A 114 -3.90 7.40 -1.53
CA LEU A 114 -3.31 8.15 -0.42
C LEU A 114 -3.36 9.66 -0.65
N ILE A 115 -3.09 10.14 -1.86
CA ILE A 115 -3.13 11.57 -2.18
C ILE A 115 -4.56 12.11 -2.07
N LYS A 116 -5.54 11.34 -2.55
CA LYS A 116 -6.95 11.73 -2.49
C LYS A 116 -7.63 11.35 -1.18
N ASP A 117 -6.90 10.71 -0.26
CA ASP A 117 -7.41 10.28 1.04
C ASP A 117 -8.68 9.43 0.92
N ILE A 118 -8.63 8.42 0.05
CA ILE A 118 -9.77 7.53 -0.19
C ILE A 118 -9.83 6.48 0.89
N LYS A 119 -10.64 6.74 1.91
CA LYS A 119 -10.84 5.84 3.04
C LYS A 119 -11.79 4.68 2.66
N GLY A 120 -11.76 3.63 3.47
CA GLY A 120 -12.64 2.48 3.26
C GLY A 120 -12.26 1.71 2.00
N GLU A 121 -13.24 1.10 1.40
CA GLU A 121 -13.05 0.28 0.20
C GLU A 121 -13.11 1.10 -1.10
N GLY A 122 -13.24 2.42 -1.00
CA GLY A 122 -13.26 3.31 -2.16
C GLY A 122 -14.53 3.22 -2.98
N GLY A 123 -15.60 2.68 -2.43
CA GLY A 123 -16.87 2.52 -3.12
C GLY A 123 -16.77 1.54 -4.29
N GLU A 124 -17.72 1.66 -5.22
CA GLU A 124 -17.79 0.77 -6.39
C GLU A 124 -16.57 0.95 -7.31
N ALA A 125 -16.14 2.21 -7.50
CA ALA A 125 -14.97 2.50 -8.34
C ALA A 125 -13.68 1.90 -7.75
N GLY A 126 -13.52 1.99 -6.43
CA GLY A 126 -12.36 1.38 -5.75
C GLY A 126 -12.36 -0.13 -5.88
N ALA A 127 -13.52 -0.76 -5.69
CA ALA A 127 -13.65 -2.21 -5.83
C ALA A 127 -13.33 -2.68 -7.26
N LYS A 128 -13.79 -1.95 -8.27
CA LYS A 128 -13.50 -2.25 -9.68
C LYS A 128 -12.02 -2.10 -9.98
N LEU A 129 -11.38 -1.06 -9.48
CA LEU A 129 -9.95 -0.85 -9.67
C LEU A 129 -9.15 -2.00 -9.07
N ALA A 130 -9.44 -2.36 -7.84
CA ALA A 130 -8.75 -3.47 -7.16
C ALA A 130 -8.95 -4.79 -7.91
N GLN A 131 -10.19 -5.06 -8.34
CA GLN A 131 -10.49 -6.29 -9.09
C GLN A 131 -9.73 -6.35 -10.40
N ARG A 132 -9.64 -5.24 -11.12
CA ARG A 132 -8.91 -5.19 -12.39
C ARG A 132 -7.42 -5.46 -12.18
N LEU A 133 -6.83 -4.86 -11.13
CA LEU A 133 -5.42 -5.11 -10.80
C LEU A 133 -5.20 -6.57 -10.43
N GLU A 134 -6.09 -7.15 -9.63
CA GLU A 134 -6.03 -8.56 -9.26
C GLU A 134 -6.12 -9.48 -10.48
N ASP A 135 -6.99 -9.17 -11.42
CA ASP A 135 -7.14 -9.93 -12.65
C ASP A 135 -5.86 -9.90 -13.51
N MET A 136 -5.21 -8.72 -13.60
CA MET A 136 -3.95 -8.60 -14.32
C MET A 136 -2.85 -9.45 -13.69
N VAL A 137 -2.77 -9.47 -12.36
CA VAL A 137 -1.80 -10.30 -11.63
C VAL A 137 -2.11 -11.79 -11.86
N GLY A 138 -3.37 -12.17 -11.81
CA GLY A 138 -3.79 -13.55 -12.06
C GLY A 138 -3.35 -14.05 -13.45
N LYS A 139 -3.54 -13.22 -14.47
CA LYS A 139 -3.10 -13.56 -15.84
C LYS A 139 -1.58 -13.63 -15.93
N ALA A 140 -0.86 -12.72 -15.30
CA ALA A 140 0.60 -12.70 -15.32
C ALA A 140 1.18 -13.95 -14.67
N ASN A 141 0.60 -14.40 -13.55
CA ASN A 141 1.08 -15.58 -12.83
C ASN A 141 0.72 -16.90 -13.51
N ASN A 142 -0.31 -16.90 -14.34
CA ASN A 142 -0.76 -18.09 -15.06
C ASN A 142 -0.20 -18.20 -16.48
N GLY A 143 0.44 -17.14 -16.93
CA GLY A 143 1.05 -17.07 -18.26
C GLY A 143 2.54 -17.23 -18.19
#